data_7724ac03c2475e424976f72f45fb6a42
#
_entry.id   7724ac03c2475e424976f72f45fb6a42
#
_cell.length_a   1.000
_cell.length_b   1.000
_cell.length_c   1.000
_cell.angle_alpha   90.00
_cell.angle_beta   90.00
_cell.angle_gamma   90.00
#
_symmetry.space_group_name_H-M   'P 1'
#
loop_
_entity.id
_entity.type
_entity.pdbx_description
1 polymer ?
#
loop_
_entity_poly.entity_id
_entity_poly.type
_entity_poly.pdbx_seq_one_letter_code
_entity_poly.pdbx_strand_id
1 'polypeptide(L)'
;NTEVLQLSDASGYLHIPLDGSYVSQFLYHYDYDGLLNATVRLGYRNIYGEQREHDAKMVMDRNCRVLKFSSVPVNGKLDYVDLLITREDLDEEGISYMNFGGMPLALTGFATVARAGINWYRLGLFWCAAAVLIALLCFRDFVAKRIEVGFLLISLTFGTIFSLSLPANKVSWDEEVHFAQAFWMANYRTPVQAEPALLQEFTTGVDTWPYNQPESRDEQVALTSYLNQNAGYRHGEHLWSTDLNKTTMTGYVGPALVLKAGGLLHIPFGILYKLGRLGNLYVYAAVLYFAIKKTPVGKAILAFLALMPEPMMLAGAYSYDPTVTAFLWLSFAGILEAALGGRKMDWKAYALIVLTFVWGCRVKAVYAPLILLGLMIPAEKFRSKREMYLMKGGFIVICGLMMLSFILPVLIAPRDIGDTRGDSTSEKGQMAYILGQPLAYAWVLMCNLFR
;
A
#
# COMPACT_ATOMS: atom_id res chain seq x y z
N ASN A 1 29.27 28.20 0.14
CA ASN A 1 28.71 29.35 -0.57
C ASN A 1 27.22 29.06 -0.78
N THR A 2 26.38 29.92 -0.22
CA THR A 2 24.94 29.85 -0.43
C THR A 2 24.65 30.71 -1.66
N GLU A 3 24.31 30.09 -2.77
CA GLU A 3 23.81 30.81 -3.94
C GLU A 3 22.28 30.90 -3.84
N VAL A 4 21.78 32.11 -3.88
CA VAL A 4 20.33 32.39 -3.87
C VAL A 4 19.91 32.59 -5.32
N LEU A 5 19.13 31.69 -5.85
CA LEU A 5 18.52 31.83 -7.17
C LEU A 5 17.17 32.54 -6.99
N GLN A 6 17.07 33.73 -7.58
CA GLN A 6 15.81 34.46 -7.62
C GLN A 6 15.15 34.20 -8.97
N LEU A 7 14.03 33.51 -8.97
CA LEU A 7 13.24 33.25 -10.17
C LEU A 7 12.31 34.45 -10.39
N SER A 8 12.62 35.25 -11.40
CA SER A 8 11.75 36.36 -11.85
C SER A 8 10.76 35.94 -12.93
N ASP A 9 11.03 34.85 -13.63
CA ASP A 9 10.28 34.35 -14.76
C ASP A 9 9.70 32.96 -14.51
N ALA A 10 8.88 32.46 -15.43
CA ALA A 10 8.21 31.17 -15.32
C ALA A 10 9.17 29.95 -15.33
N SER A 11 10.43 30.12 -15.65
CA SER A 11 11.45 29.07 -15.62
C SER A 11 12.83 29.62 -15.36
N GLY A 12 13.68 28.84 -14.66
CA GLY A 12 15.09 29.10 -14.44
C GLY A 12 15.94 27.93 -14.86
N TYR A 13 17.13 28.19 -15.37
CA TYR A 13 18.10 27.17 -15.77
C TYR A 13 19.47 27.50 -15.16
N LEU A 14 20.05 26.49 -14.49
CA LEU A 14 21.39 26.58 -13.91
C LEU A 14 22.23 25.40 -14.39
N HIS A 15 23.34 25.69 -15.05
CA HIS A 15 24.32 24.67 -15.47
C HIS A 15 25.53 24.68 -14.55
N ILE A 16 25.84 23.53 -13.97
CA ILE A 16 26.97 23.35 -13.06
C ILE A 16 27.94 22.34 -13.69
N PRO A 17 29.05 22.79 -14.28
CA PRO A 17 30.07 21.88 -14.78
C PRO A 17 30.85 21.24 -13.61
N LEU A 18 31.17 19.96 -13.75
CA LEU A 18 31.91 19.18 -12.77
C LEU A 18 33.18 18.57 -13.41
N ASP A 19 34.08 18.11 -12.57
CA ASP A 19 35.41 17.65 -12.99
C ASP A 19 35.46 16.21 -13.54
N GLY A 20 34.31 15.55 -13.68
CA GLY A 20 34.22 14.16 -14.14
C GLY A 20 34.70 13.15 -13.09
N SER A 21 34.71 13.50 -11.82
CA SER A 21 35.02 12.56 -10.73
C SER A 21 33.91 11.51 -10.60
N TYR A 22 34.28 10.35 -10.05
CA TYR A 22 33.29 9.28 -9.79
C TYR A 22 32.38 9.66 -8.64
N VAL A 23 31.09 9.59 -8.90
CA VAL A 23 30.03 9.93 -7.95
C VAL A 23 29.06 8.76 -7.85
N SER A 24 28.81 8.28 -6.66
CA SER A 24 27.77 7.28 -6.40
C SER A 24 26.40 7.92 -6.24
N GLN A 25 26.35 9.09 -5.60
CA GLN A 25 25.14 9.86 -5.38
C GLN A 25 25.44 11.36 -5.49
N PHE A 26 24.48 12.08 -6.02
CA PHE A 26 24.46 13.53 -6.01
C PHE A 26 23.41 14.00 -5.03
N LEU A 27 23.82 14.79 -4.02
CA LEU A 27 22.93 15.36 -3.02
C LEU A 27 22.86 16.87 -3.22
N TYR A 28 21.69 17.44 -3.09
CA TYR A 28 21.53 18.88 -3.03
C TYR A 28 20.57 19.24 -1.90
N HIS A 29 20.91 20.32 -1.22
CA HIS A 29 20.15 20.87 -0.12
C HIS A 29 19.47 22.14 -0.60
N TYR A 30 18.21 22.31 -0.19
CA TYR A 30 17.42 23.48 -0.54
C TYR A 30 16.64 23.98 0.67
N ASP A 31 16.32 25.25 0.66
CA ASP A 31 15.45 25.90 1.63
C ASP A 31 14.35 26.63 0.85
N TYR A 32 13.18 26.02 0.79
CA TYR A 32 12.04 26.53 0.07
C TYR A 32 10.74 25.98 0.65
N ASP A 33 9.78 26.82 0.92
CA ASP A 33 8.50 26.45 1.54
C ASP A 33 7.31 26.49 0.55
N GLY A 34 7.55 26.25 -0.72
CA GLY A 34 6.53 26.26 -1.76
C GLY A 34 6.47 24.99 -2.61
N LEU A 35 5.49 24.93 -3.49
CA LEU A 35 5.43 23.92 -4.55
C LEU A 35 6.30 24.37 -5.72
N LEU A 36 7.27 23.57 -6.11
CA LEU A 36 8.16 23.87 -7.21
C LEU A 36 8.44 22.60 -7.99
N ASN A 37 8.22 22.65 -9.31
CA ASN A 37 8.68 21.59 -10.20
C ASN A 37 10.10 21.88 -10.64
N ALA A 38 11.01 21.01 -10.25
CA ALA A 38 12.38 21.06 -10.71
C ALA A 38 12.76 19.74 -11.38
N THR A 39 13.46 19.82 -12.49
CA THR A 39 14.10 18.68 -13.13
C THR A 39 15.60 18.84 -12.95
N VAL A 40 16.23 17.85 -12.32
CA VAL A 40 17.68 17.75 -12.26
C VAL A 40 18.14 16.83 -13.38
N ARG A 41 18.85 17.37 -14.34
CA ARG A 41 19.49 16.59 -15.40
C ARG A 41 20.95 16.37 -15.03
N LEU A 42 21.35 15.12 -14.98
CA LEU A 42 22.72 14.71 -14.69
C LEU A 42 23.35 14.18 -15.97
N GLY A 43 24.41 14.82 -16.44
CA GLY A 43 25.25 14.31 -17.52
C GLY A 43 26.42 13.54 -16.91
N TYR A 44 26.53 12.26 -17.20
CA TYR A 44 27.57 11.40 -16.61
C TYR A 44 28.04 10.31 -17.55
N ARG A 45 29.23 9.80 -17.30
CA ARG A 45 29.76 8.61 -17.96
C ARG A 45 29.62 7.41 -17.03
N ASN A 46 28.93 6.38 -17.51
CA ASN A 46 28.74 5.15 -16.74
C ASN A 46 30.06 4.38 -16.56
N ILE A 47 30.01 3.26 -15.85
CA ILE A 47 31.19 2.40 -15.60
C ILE A 47 31.81 1.83 -16.88
N TYR A 48 31.09 1.84 -18.01
CA TYR A 48 31.57 1.41 -19.32
C TYR A 48 32.16 2.55 -20.16
N GLY A 49 32.17 3.80 -19.64
CA GLY A 49 32.61 4.99 -20.32
C GLY A 49 31.62 5.60 -21.30
N GLU A 50 30.39 5.09 -21.36
CA GLU A 50 29.34 5.64 -22.22
C GLU A 50 28.75 6.90 -21.60
N GLN A 51 28.57 7.93 -22.42
CA GLN A 51 27.89 9.15 -22.00
C GLN A 51 26.38 8.88 -21.83
N ARG A 52 25.84 9.28 -20.69
CA ARG A 52 24.44 9.11 -20.31
C ARG A 52 23.90 10.41 -19.73
N GLU A 53 22.63 10.64 -19.98
CA GLU A 53 21.86 11.67 -19.30
C GLU A 53 20.76 11.02 -18.49
N HIS A 54 20.49 11.54 -17.31
CA HIS A 54 19.43 11.09 -16.44
C HIS A 54 18.65 12.29 -15.93
N ASP A 55 17.37 12.34 -16.27
CA ASP A 55 16.45 13.35 -15.76
C ASP A 55 15.76 12.82 -14.51
N ALA A 56 16.13 13.37 -13.37
CA ALA A 56 15.37 13.17 -12.15
C ALA A 56 14.35 14.30 -12.03
N LYS A 57 13.09 14.01 -12.30
CA LYS A 57 12.01 14.94 -11.98
C LYS A 57 11.92 15.07 -10.47
N MET A 58 12.08 16.26 -9.99
CA MET A 58 11.82 16.60 -8.62
C MET A 58 10.55 17.42 -8.59
N VAL A 59 9.54 16.82 -8.06
CA VAL A 59 8.45 17.60 -7.53
C VAL A 59 8.92 18.05 -6.15
N MET A 60 9.38 19.28 -6.04
CA MET A 60 9.60 19.92 -4.75
C MET A 60 8.22 20.21 -4.16
N ASP A 61 7.52 19.15 -3.83
CA ASP A 61 6.27 19.24 -3.16
C ASP A 61 6.50 19.31 -1.63
N ARG A 62 5.45 19.18 -0.93
CA ARG A 62 5.31 19.24 0.52
C ARG A 62 6.31 18.42 1.35
N ASN A 63 7.00 17.42 0.74
CA ASN A 63 8.13 16.70 1.36
C ASN A 63 9.33 17.63 1.62
N CYS A 64 9.46 18.72 0.88
CA CYS A 64 10.46 19.75 1.10
C CYS A 64 10.43 20.35 2.51
N ARG A 65 9.28 20.33 3.16
CA ARG A 65 9.14 20.79 4.55
C ARG A 65 9.81 19.86 5.55
N VAL A 66 9.86 18.56 5.23
CA VAL A 66 10.42 17.50 6.08
C VAL A 66 11.86 17.20 5.71
N LEU A 67 12.12 17.03 4.42
CA LEU A 67 13.42 16.67 3.88
C LEU A 67 13.97 17.85 3.09
N LYS A 68 14.77 18.68 3.72
CA LYS A 68 15.42 19.83 3.06
C LYS A 68 16.60 19.44 2.18
N PHE A 69 16.59 18.22 1.66
CA PHE A 69 17.57 17.73 0.70
C PHE A 69 16.98 16.63 -0.17
N SER A 70 17.61 16.41 -1.32
CA SER A 70 17.28 15.29 -2.20
C SER A 70 18.53 14.62 -2.72
N SER A 71 18.44 13.34 -3.06
CA SER A 71 19.56 12.51 -3.47
C SER A 71 19.23 11.77 -4.76
N VAL A 72 20.13 11.92 -5.73
CA VAL A 72 20.00 11.25 -7.03
C VAL A 72 21.13 10.21 -7.18
N PRO A 73 20.83 8.92 -7.41
CA PRO A 73 21.84 7.91 -7.65
C PRO A 73 22.46 8.10 -9.06
N VAL A 74 23.78 8.15 -9.14
CA VAL A 74 24.53 8.36 -10.38
C VAL A 74 25.33 7.12 -10.77
N ASN A 75 26.16 6.63 -9.86
CA ASN A 75 27.08 5.49 -10.07
C ASN A 75 27.95 5.65 -11.35
N GLY A 76 28.54 6.80 -11.55
CA GLY A 76 29.33 7.13 -12.73
C GLY A 76 30.22 8.36 -12.54
N LYS A 77 30.94 8.73 -13.57
CA LYS A 77 31.73 9.98 -13.60
C LYS A 77 30.81 11.12 -13.99
N LEU A 78 30.53 12.01 -13.05
CA LEU A 78 29.58 13.11 -13.23
C LEU A 78 30.28 14.28 -13.94
N ASP A 79 29.83 14.63 -15.13
CA ASP A 79 30.41 15.68 -15.98
C ASP A 79 29.73 17.02 -15.74
N TYR A 80 28.40 17.04 -15.55
CA TYR A 80 27.65 18.25 -15.25
C TYR A 80 26.31 17.96 -14.57
N VAL A 81 25.77 18.97 -13.96
CA VAL A 81 24.41 18.98 -13.38
C VAL A 81 23.66 20.18 -13.92
N ASP A 82 22.53 19.95 -14.55
CA ASP A 82 21.60 20.97 -14.96
C ASP A 82 20.38 20.97 -14.04
N LEU A 83 20.06 22.13 -13.50
CA LEU A 83 18.86 22.34 -12.72
C LEU A 83 17.90 23.18 -13.56
N LEU A 84 16.81 22.58 -13.98
CA LEU A 84 15.71 23.24 -14.65
C LEU A 84 14.54 23.38 -13.66
N ILE A 85 14.20 24.62 -13.36
CA ILE A 85 13.11 24.94 -12.45
C ILE A 85 11.98 25.49 -13.29
N THR A 86 10.82 24.86 -13.25
CA THR A 86 9.61 25.31 -13.92
C THR A 86 8.56 25.64 -12.88
N ARG A 87 7.90 26.75 -13.09
CA ARG A 87 6.80 27.19 -12.30
C ARG A 87 5.51 26.60 -12.87
N GLU A 88 4.87 25.72 -12.12
CA GLU A 88 3.52 25.24 -12.42
C GLU A 88 2.54 25.92 -11.45
N ASP A 89 2.06 27.11 -11.81
CA ASP A 89 1.16 27.90 -10.98
C ASP A 89 -0.30 27.77 -11.39
N LEU A 90 -0.55 27.11 -12.51
CA LEU A 90 -1.87 27.12 -13.14
C LEU A 90 -2.45 25.71 -13.11
N ASP A 91 -3.65 25.59 -12.57
CA ASP A 91 -4.49 24.43 -12.88
C ASP A 91 -5.02 24.50 -14.31
N GLU A 92 -5.72 23.45 -14.73
CA GLU A 92 -6.35 23.39 -16.06
C GLU A 92 -7.38 24.51 -16.30
N GLU A 93 -7.82 25.20 -15.24
CA GLU A 93 -8.76 26.34 -15.29
C GLU A 93 -8.05 27.68 -15.27
N GLY A 94 -6.72 27.71 -15.20
CA GLY A 94 -5.91 28.94 -15.20
C GLY A 94 -5.90 29.67 -13.86
N ILE A 95 -6.26 29.00 -12.76
CA ILE A 95 -6.28 29.56 -11.42
C ILE A 95 -4.90 29.37 -10.79
N SER A 96 -4.24 30.47 -10.45
CA SER A 96 -2.97 30.44 -9.72
C SER A 96 -3.23 30.10 -8.25
N TYR A 97 -2.87 28.92 -7.83
CA TYR A 97 -3.00 28.50 -6.43
C TYR A 97 -2.02 29.18 -5.47
N MET A 98 -0.94 29.72 -5.97
CA MET A 98 -0.01 30.52 -5.17
C MET A 98 0.71 31.57 -6.03
N ASN A 99 0.80 32.77 -5.49
CA ASN A 99 1.56 33.87 -6.06
C ASN A 99 3.02 33.74 -5.63
N PHE A 100 3.83 32.99 -6.37
CA PHE A 100 5.25 32.77 -6.07
C PHE A 100 6.17 33.95 -6.44
N GLY A 101 5.62 35.06 -6.85
CA GLY A 101 6.38 36.22 -7.23
C GLY A 101 7.38 36.65 -6.17
N GLY A 102 8.64 36.34 -6.41
CA GLY A 102 9.74 36.85 -5.60
C GLY A 102 10.16 36.02 -4.39
N MET A 103 9.68 34.78 -4.20
CA MET A 103 10.26 33.91 -3.15
C MET A 103 11.62 33.37 -3.58
N PRO A 104 12.68 33.63 -2.80
CA PRO A 104 14.00 33.11 -3.14
C PRO A 104 14.08 31.61 -2.86
N LEU A 105 14.51 30.82 -3.86
CA LEU A 105 14.97 29.45 -3.67
C LEU A 105 16.42 29.51 -3.18
N ALA A 106 16.68 29.15 -1.95
CA ALA A 106 18.03 29.01 -1.45
C ALA A 106 18.55 27.59 -1.69
N LEU A 107 19.45 27.41 -2.65
CA LEU A 107 20.25 26.20 -2.77
C LEU A 107 21.38 26.29 -1.75
N THR A 108 21.26 25.56 -0.64
CA THR A 108 22.15 25.70 0.51
C THR A 108 23.43 24.86 0.41
N GLY A 109 23.49 23.91 -0.54
CA GLY A 109 24.69 23.15 -0.81
C GLY A 109 24.50 22.00 -1.78
N PHE A 110 25.57 21.66 -2.46
CA PHE A 110 25.69 20.44 -3.25
C PHE A 110 26.75 19.55 -2.61
N ALA A 111 26.49 18.26 -2.55
CA ALA A 111 27.45 17.27 -2.08
C ALA A 111 27.48 16.08 -3.03
N THR A 112 28.68 15.61 -3.33
CA THR A 112 28.89 14.38 -4.08
C THR A 112 29.38 13.30 -3.13
N VAL A 113 28.77 12.13 -3.18
CA VAL A 113 29.19 10.96 -2.40
C VAL A 113 29.97 10.03 -3.31
N ALA A 114 31.30 10.00 -3.13
CA ALA A 114 32.19 9.17 -3.93
C ALA A 114 32.40 7.74 -3.39
N ARG A 115 31.61 7.30 -2.41
CA ARG A 115 31.81 5.99 -1.79
C ARG A 115 31.15 4.88 -2.60
N ALA A 116 31.95 4.04 -3.24
CA ALA A 116 31.57 2.68 -3.57
C ALA A 116 31.48 1.84 -2.29
N GLY A 117 30.47 2.11 -1.49
CA GLY A 117 30.25 1.35 -0.25
C GLY A 117 29.53 0.03 -0.55
N ILE A 118 29.92 -1.03 0.15
CA ILE A 118 29.14 -2.28 0.12
C ILE A 118 27.75 -1.98 0.64
N ASN A 119 26.74 -2.19 -0.20
CA ASN A 119 25.35 -2.11 0.24
C ASN A 119 24.96 -3.38 1.00
N TRP A 120 25.16 -3.35 2.33
CA TRP A 120 24.89 -4.48 3.22
C TRP A 120 23.46 -4.98 3.16
N TYR A 121 22.48 -4.10 2.87
CA TYR A 121 21.09 -4.52 2.68
C TYR A 121 20.91 -5.38 1.43
N ARG A 122 21.49 -4.95 0.30
CA ARG A 122 21.47 -5.74 -0.93
C ARG A 122 22.22 -7.07 -0.74
N LEU A 123 23.35 -7.04 -0.10
CA LEU A 123 24.12 -8.25 0.22
C LEU A 123 23.29 -9.19 1.12
N GLY A 124 22.67 -8.67 2.17
CA GLY A 124 21.78 -9.42 3.05
C GLY A 124 20.58 -10.01 2.28
N LEU A 125 19.97 -9.24 1.38
CA LEU A 125 18.89 -9.71 0.52
C LEU A 125 19.34 -10.88 -0.36
N PHE A 126 20.51 -10.77 -1.01
CA PHE A 126 21.06 -11.87 -1.82
C PHE A 126 21.35 -13.12 -0.99
N TRP A 127 21.91 -12.97 0.21
CA TRP A 127 22.14 -14.09 1.12
C TRP A 127 20.83 -14.74 1.57
N CYS A 128 19.81 -13.96 1.93
CA CYS A 128 18.50 -14.49 2.29
C CYS A 128 17.84 -15.19 1.09
N ALA A 129 17.91 -14.60 -0.10
CA ALA A 129 17.39 -15.22 -1.32
C ALA A 129 18.10 -16.54 -1.62
N ALA A 130 19.44 -16.57 -1.54
CA ALA A 130 20.23 -17.78 -1.75
C ALA A 130 19.91 -18.85 -0.70
N ALA A 131 19.81 -18.48 0.58
CA ALA A 131 19.47 -19.39 1.66
C ALA A 131 18.08 -20.03 1.47
N VAL A 132 17.07 -19.22 1.10
CA VAL A 132 15.72 -19.72 0.79
C VAL A 132 15.75 -20.65 -0.42
N LEU A 133 16.45 -20.28 -1.50
CA LEU A 133 16.57 -21.12 -2.67
C LEU A 133 17.25 -22.46 -2.35
N ILE A 134 18.35 -22.42 -1.61
CA ILE A 134 19.05 -23.64 -1.15
C ILE A 134 18.12 -24.51 -0.29
N ALA A 135 17.39 -23.89 0.65
CA ALA A 135 16.44 -24.62 1.50
C ALA A 135 15.32 -25.28 0.65
N LEU A 136 14.76 -24.56 -0.33
CA LEU A 136 13.75 -25.11 -1.25
C LEU A 136 14.30 -26.26 -2.08
N LEU A 137 15.56 -26.18 -2.55
CA LEU A 137 16.20 -27.23 -3.33
C LEU A 137 16.56 -28.45 -2.45
N CYS A 138 17.16 -28.23 -1.28
CA CYS A 138 17.54 -29.31 -0.36
C CYS A 138 16.32 -30.06 0.19
N PHE A 139 15.23 -29.34 0.44
CA PHE A 139 14.00 -29.91 1.00
C PHE A 139 12.87 -30.01 -0.03
N ARG A 140 13.22 -30.07 -1.34
CA ARG A 140 12.24 -30.06 -2.43
C ARG A 140 11.12 -31.08 -2.29
N ASP A 141 11.44 -32.30 -1.89
CA ASP A 141 10.45 -33.38 -1.76
C ASP A 141 9.48 -33.13 -0.57
N PHE A 142 9.99 -32.50 0.50
CA PHE A 142 9.16 -32.07 1.61
C PHE A 142 8.26 -30.90 1.19
N VAL A 143 8.81 -29.88 0.52
CA VAL A 143 8.07 -28.70 0.06
C VAL A 143 7.03 -29.09 -0.99
N ALA A 144 7.37 -30.02 -1.91
CA ALA A 144 6.41 -30.52 -2.91
C ALA A 144 5.20 -31.23 -2.27
N LYS A 145 5.39 -31.89 -1.12
CA LYS A 145 4.31 -32.49 -0.32
C LYS A 145 3.59 -31.48 0.56
N ARG A 146 4.24 -30.37 0.91
CA ARG A 146 3.79 -29.35 1.87
C ARG A 146 3.95 -27.96 1.27
N ILE A 147 3.26 -27.72 0.15
CA ILE A 147 3.34 -26.44 -0.61
C ILE A 147 3.05 -25.23 0.29
N GLU A 148 2.17 -25.38 1.25
CA GLU A 148 1.86 -24.35 2.26
C GLU A 148 3.09 -23.90 3.07
N VAL A 149 4.06 -24.80 3.30
CA VAL A 149 5.30 -24.46 4.03
C VAL A 149 6.25 -23.68 3.13
N GLY A 150 6.39 -24.08 1.87
CA GLY A 150 7.16 -23.33 0.86
C GLY A 150 6.63 -21.92 0.67
N PHE A 151 5.30 -21.78 0.54
CA PHE A 151 4.63 -20.49 0.50
C PHE A 151 4.98 -19.63 1.75
N LEU A 152 4.84 -20.20 2.94
CA LEU A 152 5.08 -19.48 4.18
C LEU A 152 6.55 -19.01 4.28
N LEU A 153 7.51 -19.88 3.94
CA LEU A 153 8.93 -19.53 3.94
C LEU A 153 9.23 -18.34 2.99
N ILE A 154 8.73 -18.41 1.77
CA ILE A 154 8.93 -17.35 0.77
C ILE A 154 8.25 -16.07 1.21
N SER A 155 6.98 -16.11 1.57
CA SER A 155 6.20 -14.91 1.91
C SER A 155 6.74 -14.20 3.15
N LEU A 156 7.13 -14.95 4.21
CA LEU A 156 7.68 -14.34 5.41
C LEU A 156 9.08 -13.78 5.16
N THR A 157 9.96 -14.49 4.43
CA THR A 157 11.33 -14.01 4.19
C THR A 157 11.33 -12.80 3.27
N PHE A 158 10.85 -12.98 2.03
CA PHE A 158 10.89 -11.90 1.05
C PHE A 158 9.90 -10.78 1.35
N GLY A 159 8.71 -11.11 1.84
CA GLY A 159 7.73 -10.11 2.25
C GLY A 159 8.23 -9.23 3.40
N THR A 160 8.90 -9.81 4.41
CA THR A 160 9.49 -9.03 5.51
C THR A 160 10.61 -8.11 5.01
N ILE A 161 11.54 -8.63 4.20
CA ILE A 161 12.62 -7.83 3.65
C ILE A 161 12.06 -6.70 2.78
N PHE A 162 11.11 -7.02 1.91
CA PHE A 162 10.45 -6.04 1.06
C PHE A 162 9.77 -4.96 1.90
N SER A 163 8.90 -5.33 2.84
CA SER A 163 8.15 -4.40 3.68
C SER A 163 9.06 -3.46 4.48
N LEU A 164 10.16 -3.99 5.07
CA LEU A 164 11.12 -3.18 5.82
C LEU A 164 11.98 -2.27 4.93
N SER A 165 12.12 -2.61 3.66
CA SER A 165 12.88 -1.80 2.68
C SER A 165 12.06 -0.64 2.12
N LEU A 166 10.74 -0.66 2.28
CA LEU A 166 9.87 0.37 1.75
C LEU A 166 9.99 1.67 2.55
N PRO A 167 9.97 2.84 1.89
CA PRO A 167 9.91 4.12 2.56
C PRO A 167 8.61 4.27 3.38
N ALA A 168 8.61 5.19 4.35
CA ALA A 168 7.44 5.39 5.20
C ALA A 168 6.31 6.16 4.49
N ASN A 169 6.60 6.87 3.42
CA ASN A 169 5.68 7.83 2.81
C ASN A 169 5.27 7.54 1.36
N LYS A 170 5.76 6.44 0.73
CA LYS A 170 5.53 6.23 -0.71
C LYS A 170 5.46 4.75 -1.07
N VAL A 171 4.36 4.08 -0.78
CA VAL A 171 4.32 2.64 -1.02
C VAL A 171 3.08 2.15 -1.74
N SER A 172 1.91 2.49 -1.24
CA SER A 172 0.65 1.94 -1.74
C SER A 172 -0.37 3.04 -1.94
N TRP A 173 -1.38 2.76 -2.76
CA TRP A 173 -2.52 3.64 -2.94
C TRP A 173 -3.26 3.84 -1.63
N ASP A 174 -3.57 5.09 -1.29
CA ASP A 174 -4.31 5.48 -0.10
C ASP A 174 -3.68 4.94 1.22
N GLU A 175 -2.36 4.65 1.23
CA GLU A 175 -1.71 4.04 2.40
C GLU A 175 -1.81 4.92 3.64
N GLU A 176 -1.81 6.25 3.47
CA GLU A 176 -2.01 7.23 4.53
C GLU A 176 -3.38 7.06 5.20
N VAL A 177 -4.44 6.86 4.41
CA VAL A 177 -5.79 6.62 4.91
C VAL A 177 -5.85 5.28 5.65
N HIS A 178 -5.25 4.25 5.09
CA HIS A 178 -5.19 2.92 5.70
C HIS A 178 -4.38 2.92 6.99
N PHE A 179 -3.25 3.63 7.01
CA PHE A 179 -2.45 3.82 8.22
C PHE A 179 -3.25 4.54 9.30
N ALA A 180 -3.91 5.65 8.97
CA ALA A 180 -4.75 6.39 9.90
C ALA A 180 -5.82 5.48 10.55
N GLN A 181 -6.52 4.69 9.75
CA GLN A 181 -7.53 3.75 10.25
C GLN A 181 -6.93 2.69 11.19
N ALA A 182 -5.79 2.13 10.85
CA ALA A 182 -5.07 1.16 11.69
C ALA A 182 -4.59 1.80 13.00
N PHE A 183 -4.04 3.01 12.94
CA PHE A 183 -3.56 3.76 14.09
C PHE A 183 -4.70 4.11 15.06
N TRP A 184 -5.81 4.60 14.56
CA TRP A 184 -6.96 4.94 15.40
C TRP A 184 -7.65 3.70 15.95
N MET A 185 -7.68 2.60 15.21
CA MET A 185 -8.14 1.33 15.74
C MET A 185 -7.26 0.87 16.93
N ALA A 186 -5.95 1.02 16.82
CA ALA A 186 -5.01 0.69 17.89
C ALA A 186 -5.22 1.55 19.15
N ASN A 187 -5.67 2.81 18.98
CA ASN A 187 -5.81 3.80 20.05
C ASN A 187 -7.26 4.15 20.42
N TYR A 188 -8.23 3.40 19.93
CA TYR A 188 -9.65 3.75 20.00
C TYR A 188 -10.19 4.02 21.41
N ARG A 189 -9.80 3.24 22.43
CA ARG A 189 -10.28 3.39 23.81
C ARG A 189 -9.19 3.81 24.79
N THR A 190 -8.00 3.40 24.55
CA THR A 190 -6.84 3.61 25.40
C THR A 190 -5.67 4.04 24.54
N PRO A 191 -5.49 5.35 24.31
CA PRO A 191 -4.35 5.86 23.58
C PRO A 191 -3.04 5.41 24.24
N VAL A 192 -2.19 4.73 23.49
CA VAL A 192 -0.86 4.29 23.94
C VAL A 192 0.25 4.97 23.15
N GLN A 193 -0.14 5.69 22.11
CA GLN A 193 0.76 6.43 21.24
C GLN A 193 0.24 7.86 21.05
N ALA A 194 1.18 8.76 20.93
CA ALA A 194 0.90 10.10 20.45
C ALA A 194 0.54 10.07 18.96
N GLU A 195 -0.22 11.06 18.51
CA GLU A 195 -0.50 11.23 17.10
C GLU A 195 0.82 11.49 16.36
N PRO A 196 1.18 10.66 15.36
CA PRO A 196 2.49 10.78 14.76
C PRO A 196 2.55 11.97 13.80
N ALA A 197 3.73 12.56 13.69
CA ALA A 197 4.02 13.65 12.76
C ALA A 197 3.58 13.28 11.33
N LEU A 198 3.73 12.02 10.95
CA LEU A 198 3.31 11.52 9.63
C LEU A 198 1.81 11.73 9.38
N LEU A 199 0.94 11.51 10.37
CA LEU A 199 -0.49 11.81 10.24
C LEU A 199 -0.76 13.30 10.08
N GLN A 200 -0.03 14.14 10.84
CA GLN A 200 -0.15 15.59 10.72
C GLN A 200 0.30 16.07 9.34
N GLU A 201 1.41 15.52 8.84
CA GLU A 201 1.96 15.87 7.55
C GLU A 201 1.04 15.43 6.39
N PHE A 202 0.42 14.27 6.47
CA PHE A 202 -0.61 13.86 5.50
C PHE A 202 -1.81 14.81 5.46
N THR A 203 -2.16 15.44 6.59
CA THR A 203 -3.25 16.41 6.66
C THR A 203 -2.85 17.80 6.19
N THR A 204 -1.60 18.19 6.40
CA THR A 204 -1.07 19.48 5.96
C THR A 204 -0.52 19.44 4.55
N GLY A 205 -0.57 18.27 3.95
CA GLY A 205 -0.28 18.02 2.57
C GLY A 205 1.16 17.63 2.29
N VAL A 206 1.78 16.80 3.11
CA VAL A 206 2.92 16.00 2.64
C VAL A 206 2.38 15.09 1.57
N ASP A 207 2.82 15.30 0.35
CA ASP A 207 2.40 14.48 -0.75
C ASP A 207 3.14 13.13 -0.69
N THR A 208 2.36 12.07 -0.71
CA THR A 208 2.88 10.71 -0.82
C THR A 208 3.17 10.33 -2.28
N TRP A 209 2.96 11.25 -3.19
CA TRP A 209 3.25 11.14 -4.63
C TRP A 209 4.54 11.87 -5.01
N PRO A 210 5.26 11.44 -6.05
CA PRO A 210 4.97 10.35 -6.97
C PRO A 210 5.63 9.04 -6.56
N TYR A 211 4.93 7.95 -6.72
CA TYR A 211 5.42 6.58 -6.47
C TYR A 211 6.63 6.18 -7.33
N ASN A 212 6.97 6.99 -8.31
CA ASN A 212 7.98 6.68 -9.33
C ASN A 212 9.38 7.14 -8.96
N GLN A 213 9.56 7.82 -7.84
CA GLN A 213 10.87 8.30 -7.38
C GLN A 213 11.24 7.58 -6.09
N PRO A 214 12.06 6.53 -6.16
CA PRO A 214 12.54 5.86 -4.97
C PRO A 214 13.41 6.82 -4.18
N GLU A 215 13.11 6.96 -2.91
CA GLU A 215 13.95 7.72 -1.99
C GLU A 215 15.32 7.03 -1.82
N SER A 216 16.34 7.84 -1.69
CA SER A 216 17.66 7.35 -1.30
C SER A 216 17.63 6.82 0.14
N ARG A 217 18.65 6.04 0.50
CA ARG A 217 18.82 5.59 1.87
C ARG A 217 18.91 6.74 2.86
N ASP A 218 19.59 7.82 2.48
CA ASP A 218 19.81 8.97 3.36
C ASP A 218 18.49 9.72 3.61
N GLU A 219 17.65 9.85 2.60
CA GLU A 219 16.29 10.38 2.73
C GLU A 219 15.43 9.50 3.64
N GLN A 220 15.47 8.19 3.49
CA GLN A 220 14.74 7.25 4.37
C GLN A 220 15.22 7.33 5.82
N VAL A 221 16.52 7.48 6.05
CA VAL A 221 17.09 7.66 7.39
C VAL A 221 16.63 8.98 7.99
N ALA A 222 16.68 10.07 7.22
CA ALA A 222 16.24 11.39 7.66
C ALA A 222 14.74 11.39 7.98
N LEU A 223 13.91 10.81 7.12
CA LEU A 223 12.46 10.67 7.37
C LEU A 223 12.18 9.85 8.64
N THR A 224 12.89 8.72 8.81
CA THR A 224 12.74 7.89 10.03
C THR A 224 13.14 8.67 11.27
N SER A 225 14.22 9.45 11.21
CA SER A 225 14.66 10.30 12.30
C SER A 225 13.66 11.40 12.63
N TYR A 226 13.11 12.03 11.59
CA TYR A 226 12.06 13.04 11.73
C TYR A 226 10.82 12.46 12.41
N LEU A 227 10.34 11.30 11.98
CA LEU A 227 9.20 10.62 12.57
C LEU A 227 9.43 10.26 14.05
N ASN A 228 10.65 9.82 14.40
CA ASN A 228 11.00 9.51 15.78
C ASN A 228 11.04 10.75 16.69
N GLN A 229 11.49 11.90 16.17
CA GLN A 229 11.62 13.14 16.92
C GLN A 229 10.29 13.88 17.06
N ASN A 230 9.43 13.78 16.05
CA ASN A 230 8.19 14.54 15.95
C ASN A 230 6.94 13.68 16.17
N ALA A 231 7.09 12.46 16.68
CA ALA A 231 5.99 11.61 17.11
C ALA A 231 5.39 12.12 18.43
N GLY A 232 5.00 13.39 18.49
CA GLY A 232 4.40 14.03 19.64
C GLY A 232 2.89 14.11 19.52
N TYR A 233 2.18 13.89 20.64
CA TYR A 233 0.73 14.00 20.70
C TYR A 233 0.30 15.47 20.81
N ARG A 234 -0.54 15.93 19.92
CA ARG A 234 -1.30 17.17 20.10
C ARG A 234 -2.72 16.80 20.55
N HIS A 235 -3.02 17.07 21.82
CA HIS A 235 -4.37 16.96 22.34
C HIS A 235 -5.28 17.95 21.60
N GLY A 236 -6.36 17.45 21.00
CA GLY A 236 -7.53 18.26 20.67
C GLY A 236 -7.76 18.66 19.22
N GLU A 237 -6.83 18.45 18.32
CA GLU A 237 -7.08 18.69 16.90
C GLU A 237 -7.06 17.37 16.13
N HIS A 238 -8.21 16.73 16.02
CA HIS A 238 -8.43 15.72 14.99
C HIS A 238 -8.51 16.44 13.65
N LEU A 239 -7.39 16.55 12.97
CA LEU A 239 -7.32 17.14 11.63
C LEU A 239 -8.07 16.32 10.59
N TRP A 240 -8.32 15.04 10.87
CA TRP A 240 -9.23 14.21 10.10
C TRP A 240 -10.45 13.88 10.94
N SER A 241 -11.62 14.37 10.54
CA SER A 241 -12.92 13.90 11.04
C SER A 241 -13.22 12.50 10.50
N THR A 242 -12.32 11.58 10.66
CA THR A 242 -12.54 10.23 10.22
C THR A 242 -13.01 9.44 11.42
N ASP A 243 -14.30 9.39 11.56
CA ASP A 243 -14.91 8.32 12.29
C ASP A 243 -14.31 7.00 11.80
N LEU A 244 -13.82 6.21 12.75
CA LEU A 244 -13.35 4.87 12.49
C LEU A 244 -14.40 4.15 11.63
N ASN A 245 -14.04 3.86 10.40
CA ASN A 245 -14.98 3.21 9.51
C ASN A 245 -15.22 1.77 9.99
N LYS A 246 -16.30 1.59 10.75
CA LYS A 246 -16.65 0.31 11.39
C LYS A 246 -16.78 -0.83 10.39
N THR A 247 -17.04 -0.54 9.13
CA THR A 247 -17.16 -1.57 8.10
C THR A 247 -15.79 -2.11 7.65
N THR A 248 -14.77 -1.27 7.64
CA THR A 248 -13.41 -1.65 7.18
C THR A 248 -12.48 -2.11 8.29
N MET A 249 -12.87 -1.96 9.57
CA MET A 249 -12.04 -2.30 10.75
C MET A 249 -11.44 -3.71 10.71
N THR A 250 -12.19 -4.69 10.22
CA THR A 250 -11.71 -6.08 10.14
C THR A 250 -10.46 -6.23 9.29
N GLY A 251 -10.25 -5.34 8.33
CA GLY A 251 -9.08 -5.32 7.45
C GLY A 251 -7.80 -4.83 8.12
N TYR A 252 -7.90 -4.11 9.24
CA TYR A 252 -6.74 -3.47 9.90
C TYR A 252 -6.33 -4.15 11.21
N VAL A 253 -6.91 -5.28 11.58
CA VAL A 253 -6.62 -5.96 12.86
C VAL A 253 -5.13 -6.27 13.01
N GLY A 254 -4.47 -6.79 11.97
CA GLY A 254 -3.04 -7.11 12.00
C GLY A 254 -2.17 -5.89 12.32
N PRO A 255 -2.20 -4.84 11.50
CA PRO A 255 -1.47 -3.59 11.76
C PRO A 255 -1.80 -2.97 13.12
N ALA A 256 -3.10 -2.88 13.46
CA ALA A 256 -3.55 -2.28 14.72
C ALA A 256 -3.00 -3.01 15.96
N LEU A 257 -2.94 -4.33 15.93
CA LEU A 257 -2.35 -5.12 17.02
C LEU A 257 -0.85 -4.83 17.20
N VAL A 258 -0.11 -4.73 16.10
CA VAL A 258 1.32 -4.40 16.14
C VAL A 258 1.53 -2.98 16.63
N LEU A 259 0.78 -2.01 16.12
CA LEU A 259 0.83 -0.61 16.57
C LEU A 259 0.50 -0.51 18.08
N LYS A 260 -0.54 -1.19 18.54
CA LYS A 260 -0.90 -1.24 19.96
C LYS A 260 0.21 -1.83 20.83
N ALA A 261 0.70 -3.01 20.47
CA ALA A 261 1.75 -3.70 21.21
C ALA A 261 3.05 -2.89 21.24
N GLY A 262 3.45 -2.35 20.10
CA GLY A 262 4.67 -1.54 20.01
C GLY A 262 4.56 -0.21 20.74
N GLY A 263 3.38 0.42 20.77
CA GLY A 263 3.12 1.59 21.59
C GLY A 263 3.26 1.30 23.10
N LEU A 264 2.74 0.15 23.56
CA LEU A 264 2.91 -0.29 24.94
C LEU A 264 4.39 -0.59 25.30
N LEU A 265 5.17 -1.03 24.32
CA LEU A 265 6.61 -1.29 24.48
C LEU A 265 7.47 -0.06 24.24
N HIS A 266 6.87 1.10 23.99
CA HIS A 266 7.54 2.38 23.69
C HIS A 266 8.54 2.29 22.52
N ILE A 267 8.22 1.50 21.49
CA ILE A 267 9.04 1.40 20.29
C ILE A 267 9.00 2.75 19.56
N PRO A 268 10.16 3.31 19.14
CA PRO A 268 10.20 4.56 18.38
C PRO A 268 9.32 4.50 17.14
N PHE A 269 8.57 5.58 16.88
CA PHE A 269 7.47 5.57 15.92
C PHE A 269 7.91 5.23 14.50
N GLY A 270 9.05 5.75 14.03
CA GLY A 270 9.53 5.45 12.67
C GLY A 270 9.87 3.96 12.46
N ILE A 271 10.25 3.25 13.51
CA ILE A 271 10.42 1.79 13.49
C ILE A 271 9.04 1.10 13.57
N LEU A 272 8.20 1.56 14.49
CA LEU A 272 6.89 0.99 14.73
C LEU A 272 5.99 1.08 13.51
N TYR A 273 6.06 2.18 12.74
CA TYR A 273 5.35 2.34 11.49
C TYR A 273 5.68 1.20 10.51
N LYS A 274 6.97 0.89 10.34
CA LYS A 274 7.40 -0.23 9.48
C LYS A 274 6.97 -1.60 10.03
N LEU A 275 7.03 -1.77 11.34
CA LEU A 275 6.55 -3.01 11.98
C LEU A 275 5.05 -3.21 11.82
N GLY A 276 4.26 -2.14 11.80
CA GLY A 276 2.81 -2.20 11.56
C GLY A 276 2.47 -2.82 10.19
N ARG A 277 3.24 -2.52 9.16
CA ARG A 277 3.12 -3.17 7.84
C ARG A 277 3.31 -4.68 7.93
N LEU A 278 4.27 -5.15 8.75
CA LEU A 278 4.48 -6.58 8.97
C LEU A 278 3.28 -7.26 9.63
N GLY A 279 2.51 -6.53 10.43
CA GLY A 279 1.26 -7.05 10.99
C GLY A 279 0.28 -7.48 9.89
N ASN A 280 0.19 -6.70 8.83
CA ASN A 280 -0.64 -7.03 7.67
C ASN A 280 -0.10 -8.26 6.91
N LEU A 281 1.19 -8.25 6.61
CA LEU A 281 1.87 -9.36 5.94
C LEU A 281 1.72 -10.68 6.69
N TYR A 282 1.87 -10.66 8.01
CA TYR A 282 1.83 -11.90 8.79
C TYR A 282 0.43 -12.47 8.92
N VAL A 283 -0.60 -11.62 9.01
CA VAL A 283 -2.00 -12.07 8.92
C VAL A 283 -2.28 -12.69 7.55
N TYR A 284 -1.86 -12.02 6.48
CA TYR A 284 -1.98 -12.54 5.11
C TYR A 284 -1.32 -13.92 4.96
N ALA A 285 -0.05 -14.02 5.35
CA ALA A 285 0.72 -15.26 5.21
C ALA A 285 0.14 -16.40 6.07
N ALA A 286 -0.27 -16.11 7.30
CA ALA A 286 -0.84 -17.11 8.20
C ALA A 286 -2.19 -17.64 7.69
N VAL A 287 -3.09 -16.75 7.27
CA VAL A 287 -4.41 -17.15 6.78
C VAL A 287 -4.29 -17.93 5.47
N LEU A 288 -3.44 -17.49 4.54
CA LEU A 288 -3.20 -18.20 3.28
C LEU A 288 -2.47 -19.53 3.47
N TYR A 289 -1.59 -19.65 4.46
CA TYR A 289 -1.03 -20.96 4.82
C TYR A 289 -2.14 -21.97 5.11
N PHE A 290 -3.14 -21.59 5.92
CA PHE A 290 -4.28 -22.47 6.19
C PHE A 290 -5.17 -22.68 4.95
N ALA A 291 -5.35 -21.68 4.12
CA ALA A 291 -6.09 -21.81 2.86
C ALA A 291 -5.43 -22.83 1.92
N ILE A 292 -4.12 -22.68 1.67
CA ILE A 292 -3.35 -23.59 0.82
C ILE A 292 -3.35 -25.00 1.40
N LYS A 293 -3.12 -25.13 2.71
CA LYS A 293 -3.13 -26.43 3.40
C LYS A 293 -4.48 -27.14 3.25
N LYS A 294 -5.57 -26.38 3.36
CA LYS A 294 -6.94 -26.89 3.32
C LYS A 294 -7.40 -27.26 1.91
N THR A 295 -6.90 -26.58 0.89
CA THR A 295 -7.28 -26.78 -0.51
C THR A 295 -6.96 -28.21 -0.96
N PRO A 296 -7.95 -29.00 -1.46
CA PRO A 296 -7.71 -30.39 -1.87
C PRO A 296 -7.00 -30.50 -3.23
N VAL A 297 -7.23 -29.53 -4.12
CA VAL A 297 -6.66 -29.47 -5.48
C VAL A 297 -6.17 -28.05 -5.78
N GLY A 298 -5.14 -27.93 -6.65
CA GLY A 298 -4.67 -26.60 -7.08
C GLY A 298 -3.85 -25.83 -6.04
N LYS A 299 -3.27 -26.48 -5.02
CA LYS A 299 -2.44 -25.85 -3.98
C LYS A 299 -1.33 -24.98 -4.56
N ALA A 300 -0.65 -25.46 -5.62
CA ALA A 300 0.44 -24.73 -6.26
C ALA A 300 -0.05 -23.47 -6.95
N ILE A 301 -1.22 -23.51 -7.58
CA ILE A 301 -1.85 -22.36 -8.25
C ILE A 301 -2.18 -21.30 -7.19
N LEU A 302 -2.81 -21.70 -6.08
CA LEU A 302 -3.16 -20.80 -5.00
C LEU A 302 -1.91 -20.15 -4.38
N ALA A 303 -0.86 -20.94 -4.13
CA ALA A 303 0.41 -20.43 -3.59
C ALA A 303 1.10 -19.48 -4.59
N PHE A 304 1.09 -19.80 -5.88
CA PHE A 304 1.66 -18.93 -6.90
C PHE A 304 0.94 -17.58 -6.99
N LEU A 305 -0.38 -17.60 -7.07
CA LEU A 305 -1.17 -16.37 -7.11
C LEU A 305 -0.97 -15.51 -5.86
N ALA A 306 -0.84 -16.14 -4.69
CA ALA A 306 -0.58 -15.45 -3.43
C ALA A 306 0.83 -14.82 -3.35
N LEU A 307 1.79 -15.35 -4.08
CA LEU A 307 3.17 -14.85 -4.16
C LEU A 307 3.41 -13.88 -5.31
N MET A 308 2.38 -13.54 -6.10
CA MET A 308 2.53 -12.54 -7.14
C MET A 308 2.94 -11.17 -6.55
N PRO A 309 3.65 -10.33 -7.33
CA PRO A 309 4.18 -9.06 -6.83
C PRO A 309 3.12 -8.14 -6.21
N GLU A 310 1.98 -7.97 -6.86
CA GLU A 310 0.92 -7.07 -6.38
C GLU A 310 0.32 -7.50 -5.02
N PRO A 311 -0.19 -8.74 -4.82
CA PRO A 311 -0.63 -9.21 -3.52
C PRO A 311 0.43 -9.10 -2.42
N MET A 312 1.69 -9.39 -2.75
CA MET A 312 2.81 -9.27 -1.81
C MET A 312 3.14 -7.82 -1.46
N MET A 313 3.05 -6.91 -2.43
CA MET A 313 3.24 -5.48 -2.20
C MET A 313 2.15 -4.93 -1.27
N LEU A 314 0.90 -5.23 -1.56
CA LEU A 314 -0.22 -4.81 -0.70
C LEU A 314 -0.12 -5.42 0.71
N ALA A 315 0.31 -6.69 0.82
CA ALA A 315 0.52 -7.34 2.11
C ALA A 315 1.66 -6.67 2.93
N GLY A 316 2.68 -6.16 2.25
CA GLY A 316 3.80 -5.44 2.86
C GLY A 316 3.53 -3.96 3.15
N ALA A 317 2.34 -3.44 2.92
CA ALA A 317 1.92 -2.06 3.12
C ALA A 317 0.70 -1.99 4.06
N TYR A 318 0.30 -0.77 4.45
CA TYR A 318 -1.01 -0.58 5.08
C TYR A 318 -2.09 -0.65 4.02
N SER A 319 -2.90 -1.70 4.09
CA SER A 319 -4.06 -1.93 3.24
C SER A 319 -4.99 -2.95 3.90
N TYR A 320 -6.27 -2.89 3.63
CA TYR A 320 -7.19 -3.95 4.03
C TYR A 320 -7.26 -5.09 3.01
N ASP A 321 -6.81 -4.89 1.78
CA ASP A 321 -6.95 -5.85 0.68
C ASP A 321 -6.28 -7.22 0.95
N PRO A 322 -5.10 -7.30 1.57
CA PRO A 322 -4.51 -8.59 1.93
C PRO A 322 -5.38 -9.41 2.87
N THR A 323 -5.99 -8.76 3.87
CA THR A 323 -6.91 -9.44 4.79
C THR A 323 -8.17 -9.92 4.06
N VAL A 324 -8.77 -9.07 3.22
CA VAL A 324 -9.92 -9.44 2.38
C VAL A 324 -9.59 -10.66 1.54
N THR A 325 -8.51 -10.61 0.77
CA THR A 325 -8.07 -11.68 -0.12
C THR A 325 -7.81 -12.98 0.64
N ALA A 326 -7.03 -12.91 1.72
CA ALA A 326 -6.66 -14.10 2.49
C ALA A 326 -7.88 -14.82 3.10
N PHE A 327 -8.80 -14.07 3.70
CA PHE A 327 -9.98 -14.67 4.33
C PHE A 327 -10.99 -15.18 3.30
N LEU A 328 -11.19 -14.49 2.18
CA LEU A 328 -12.02 -15.01 1.08
C LEU A 328 -11.43 -16.30 0.50
N TRP A 329 -10.11 -16.36 0.33
CA TRP A 329 -9.46 -17.57 -0.17
C TRP A 329 -9.51 -18.73 0.83
N LEU A 330 -9.44 -18.46 2.14
CA LEU A 330 -9.64 -19.49 3.14
C LEU A 330 -11.07 -20.02 3.13
N SER A 331 -12.06 -19.15 2.94
CA SER A 331 -13.46 -19.55 2.75
C SER A 331 -13.62 -20.39 1.50
N PHE A 332 -13.07 -19.95 0.37
CA PHE A 332 -13.10 -20.68 -0.89
C PHE A 332 -12.42 -22.07 -0.79
N ALA A 333 -11.26 -22.13 -0.13
CA ALA A 333 -10.58 -23.41 0.16
C ALA A 333 -11.48 -24.36 0.99
N GLY A 334 -12.26 -23.80 1.93
CA GLY A 334 -13.25 -24.54 2.70
C GLY A 334 -14.38 -25.10 1.83
N ILE A 335 -14.89 -24.30 0.89
CA ILE A 335 -15.91 -24.75 -0.10
C ILE A 335 -15.33 -25.85 -1.00
N LEU A 336 -14.10 -25.67 -1.51
CA LEU A 336 -13.44 -26.70 -2.32
C LEU A 336 -13.25 -28.02 -1.56
N GLU A 337 -12.81 -27.94 -0.29
CA GLU A 337 -12.68 -29.13 0.54
C GLU A 337 -14.02 -29.82 0.79
N ALA A 338 -15.09 -29.05 1.06
CA ALA A 338 -16.42 -29.58 1.23
C ALA A 338 -16.95 -30.24 -0.05
N ALA A 339 -16.63 -29.67 -1.22
CA ALA A 339 -17.10 -30.21 -2.50
C ALA A 339 -16.28 -31.43 -2.98
N LEU A 340 -14.95 -31.39 -2.87
CA LEU A 340 -14.05 -32.35 -3.49
C LEU A 340 -13.33 -33.25 -2.48
N GLY A 341 -13.28 -32.87 -1.20
CA GLY A 341 -12.64 -33.64 -0.14
C GLY A 341 -13.37 -34.96 0.18
N GLY A 342 -12.70 -35.84 0.92
CA GLY A 342 -13.24 -37.16 1.27
C GLY A 342 -14.26 -37.16 2.43
N ARG A 343 -14.43 -36.03 3.13
CA ARG A 343 -15.28 -35.95 4.33
C ARG A 343 -16.61 -35.28 4.03
N LYS A 344 -17.65 -35.70 4.74
CA LYS A 344 -18.93 -34.99 4.74
C LYS A 344 -18.78 -33.66 5.45
N MET A 345 -19.47 -32.64 4.95
CA MET A 345 -19.55 -31.33 5.55
C MET A 345 -20.31 -31.41 6.88
N ASP A 346 -19.74 -30.82 7.90
CA ASP A 346 -20.38 -30.65 9.21
C ASP A 346 -20.58 -29.16 9.54
N TRP A 347 -21.29 -28.89 10.63
CA TRP A 347 -21.57 -27.52 11.06
C TRP A 347 -20.32 -26.70 11.41
N LYS A 348 -19.23 -27.36 11.84
CA LYS A 348 -17.96 -26.68 12.12
C LYS A 348 -17.30 -26.20 10.83
N ALA A 349 -17.27 -27.06 9.80
CA ALA A 349 -16.78 -26.69 8.50
C ALA A 349 -17.61 -25.57 7.87
N TYR A 350 -18.95 -25.68 7.96
CA TYR A 350 -19.86 -24.64 7.51
C TYR A 350 -19.61 -23.30 8.20
N ALA A 351 -19.57 -23.32 9.54
CA ALA A 351 -19.31 -22.11 10.32
C ALA A 351 -17.97 -21.48 9.96
N LEU A 352 -16.92 -22.28 9.77
CA LEU A 352 -15.60 -21.76 9.37
C LEU A 352 -15.68 -21.06 8.00
N ILE A 353 -16.35 -21.67 7.00
CA ILE A 353 -16.55 -21.07 5.67
C ILE A 353 -17.26 -19.73 5.81
N VAL A 354 -18.40 -19.71 6.54
CA VAL A 354 -19.20 -18.49 6.71
C VAL A 354 -18.45 -17.41 7.47
N LEU A 355 -17.81 -17.74 8.59
CA LEU A 355 -17.09 -16.76 9.40
C LEU A 355 -15.91 -16.14 8.65
N THR A 356 -15.12 -16.97 7.95
CA THR A 356 -14.01 -16.45 7.15
C THR A 356 -14.50 -15.64 5.96
N PHE A 357 -15.60 -16.05 5.34
CA PHE A 357 -16.24 -15.28 4.28
C PHE A 357 -16.72 -13.92 4.75
N VAL A 358 -17.50 -13.88 5.84
CA VAL A 358 -18.05 -12.63 6.39
C VAL A 358 -16.91 -11.70 6.81
N TRP A 359 -15.85 -12.23 7.42
CA TRP A 359 -14.68 -11.44 7.81
C TRP A 359 -14.03 -10.74 6.62
N GLY A 360 -13.76 -11.46 5.54
CA GLY A 360 -13.16 -10.89 4.33
C GLY A 360 -14.12 -9.99 3.54
N CYS A 361 -15.37 -10.42 3.37
CA CYS A 361 -16.36 -9.71 2.56
C CYS A 361 -16.87 -8.42 3.20
N ARG A 362 -16.80 -8.29 4.55
CA ARG A 362 -17.32 -7.12 5.26
C ARG A 362 -16.71 -5.81 4.78
N VAL A 363 -15.46 -5.82 4.33
CA VAL A 363 -14.76 -4.63 3.82
C VAL A 363 -15.24 -4.27 2.41
N LYS A 364 -15.44 -5.29 1.57
CA LYS A 364 -15.81 -5.13 0.14
C LYS A 364 -16.97 -6.07 -0.22
N ALA A 365 -18.20 -5.59 -0.06
CA ALA A 365 -19.40 -6.39 -0.32
C ALA A 365 -19.61 -6.79 -1.79
N VAL A 366 -18.85 -6.20 -2.72
CA VAL A 366 -18.85 -6.64 -4.13
C VAL A 366 -18.49 -8.13 -4.27
N TYR A 367 -17.79 -8.70 -3.31
CA TYR A 367 -17.45 -10.12 -3.27
C TYR A 367 -18.57 -11.01 -2.69
N ALA A 368 -19.68 -10.44 -2.22
CA ALA A 368 -20.78 -11.20 -1.60
C ALA A 368 -21.29 -12.38 -2.46
N PRO A 369 -21.42 -12.26 -3.79
CA PRO A 369 -21.87 -13.39 -4.61
C PRO A 369 -20.97 -14.62 -4.58
N LEU A 370 -19.66 -14.48 -4.22
CA LEU A 370 -18.74 -15.60 -4.19
C LEU A 370 -19.13 -16.70 -3.20
N ILE A 371 -19.89 -16.39 -2.12
CA ILE A 371 -20.36 -17.40 -1.17
C ILE A 371 -21.33 -18.38 -1.83
N LEU A 372 -22.02 -17.96 -2.91
CA LEU A 372 -22.95 -18.82 -3.66
C LEU A 372 -22.26 -20.02 -4.34
N LEU A 373 -20.91 -19.98 -4.47
CA LEU A 373 -20.15 -21.17 -4.87
C LEU A 373 -20.39 -22.35 -3.91
N GLY A 374 -20.77 -22.10 -2.67
CA GLY A 374 -21.21 -23.12 -1.72
C GLY A 374 -22.45 -23.92 -2.17
N LEU A 375 -23.28 -23.38 -3.09
CA LEU A 375 -24.40 -24.09 -3.68
C LEU A 375 -23.95 -25.23 -4.61
N MET A 376 -22.73 -25.18 -5.12
CA MET A 376 -22.15 -26.21 -5.98
C MET A 376 -21.70 -27.46 -5.20
N ILE A 377 -21.68 -27.42 -3.87
CA ILE A 377 -21.31 -28.57 -3.03
C ILE A 377 -22.33 -29.70 -3.30
N PRO A 378 -21.85 -30.91 -3.73
CA PRO A 378 -22.71 -32.03 -4.08
C PRO A 378 -23.58 -32.51 -2.89
N ALA A 379 -24.78 -33.02 -3.19
CA ALA A 379 -25.74 -33.43 -2.16
C ALA A 379 -25.22 -34.56 -1.26
N GLU A 380 -24.42 -35.48 -1.80
CA GLU A 380 -23.80 -36.57 -1.03
C GLU A 380 -22.77 -36.11 0.01
N LYS A 381 -22.30 -34.87 -0.06
CA LYS A 381 -21.38 -34.29 0.92
C LYS A 381 -22.07 -33.86 2.21
N PHE A 382 -23.38 -33.82 2.26
CA PHE A 382 -24.16 -33.52 3.45
C PHE A 382 -24.58 -34.79 4.18
N ARG A 383 -24.83 -34.70 5.48
CA ARG A 383 -25.26 -35.84 6.30
C ARG A 383 -26.74 -36.20 6.06
N SER A 384 -27.56 -35.17 5.77
CA SER A 384 -28.99 -35.31 5.49
C SER A 384 -29.47 -34.25 4.48
N LYS A 385 -30.61 -34.52 3.84
CA LYS A 385 -31.28 -33.54 2.96
C LYS A 385 -31.64 -32.26 3.72
N ARG A 386 -32.03 -32.37 4.99
CA ARG A 386 -32.35 -31.21 5.83
C ARG A 386 -31.16 -30.31 6.05
N GLU A 387 -30.01 -30.90 6.42
CA GLU A 387 -28.73 -30.14 6.57
C GLU A 387 -28.33 -29.47 5.26
N MET A 388 -28.44 -30.17 4.13
CA MET A 388 -28.15 -29.60 2.81
C MET A 388 -28.99 -28.35 2.53
N TYR A 389 -30.30 -28.41 2.71
CA TYR A 389 -31.17 -27.26 2.45
C TYR A 389 -30.90 -26.11 3.42
N LEU A 390 -30.64 -26.39 4.70
CA LEU A 390 -30.32 -25.36 5.69
C LEU A 390 -28.97 -24.67 5.37
N MET A 391 -27.92 -25.43 5.05
CA MET A 391 -26.61 -24.85 4.74
C MET A 391 -26.60 -24.12 3.41
N LYS A 392 -27.23 -24.67 2.36
CA LYS A 392 -27.35 -23.99 1.07
C LYS A 392 -28.22 -22.73 1.17
N GLY A 393 -29.35 -22.82 1.87
CA GLY A 393 -30.17 -21.65 2.18
C GLY A 393 -29.42 -20.59 2.97
N GLY A 394 -28.60 -21.02 3.93
CA GLY A 394 -27.74 -20.13 4.69
C GLY A 394 -26.71 -19.37 3.82
N PHE A 395 -26.12 -19.99 2.81
CA PHE A 395 -25.23 -19.28 1.87
C PHE A 395 -25.97 -18.18 1.10
N ILE A 396 -27.22 -18.44 0.68
CA ILE A 396 -28.06 -17.43 0.01
C ILE A 396 -28.37 -16.27 0.97
N VAL A 397 -28.76 -16.61 2.21
CA VAL A 397 -29.04 -15.59 3.24
C VAL A 397 -27.82 -14.74 3.54
N ILE A 398 -26.63 -15.35 3.71
CA ILE A 398 -25.37 -14.61 3.95
C ILE A 398 -25.04 -13.70 2.77
N CYS A 399 -25.17 -14.17 1.53
CA CYS A 399 -25.02 -13.34 0.34
C CYS A 399 -25.94 -12.11 0.41
N GLY A 400 -27.24 -12.34 0.63
CA GLY A 400 -28.23 -11.27 0.72
C GLY A 400 -27.94 -10.26 1.84
N LEU A 401 -27.59 -10.74 3.03
CA LEU A 401 -27.24 -9.88 4.17
C LEU A 401 -26.00 -9.05 3.90
N MET A 402 -24.96 -9.63 3.28
CA MET A 402 -23.75 -8.90 2.94
C MET A 402 -24.04 -7.81 1.88
N MET A 403 -24.77 -8.12 0.84
CA MET A 403 -25.19 -7.14 -0.16
C MET A 403 -26.05 -6.04 0.47
N LEU A 404 -27.05 -6.43 1.28
CA LEU A 404 -27.94 -5.48 1.93
C LEU A 404 -27.19 -4.52 2.88
N SER A 405 -26.16 -5.00 3.57
CA SER A 405 -25.34 -4.16 4.47
C SER A 405 -24.67 -2.97 3.77
N PHE A 406 -24.45 -3.05 2.47
CA PHE A 406 -23.89 -1.96 1.65
C PHE A 406 -24.95 -1.16 0.91
N ILE A 407 -25.98 -1.84 0.41
CA ILE A 407 -27.04 -1.18 -0.38
C ILE A 407 -27.95 -0.36 0.53
N LEU A 408 -28.28 -0.89 1.71
CA LEU A 408 -29.28 -0.27 2.60
C LEU A 408 -28.88 1.14 3.08
N PRO A 409 -27.63 1.42 3.50
CA PRO A 409 -27.23 2.77 3.88
C PRO A 409 -27.41 3.78 2.74
N VAL A 410 -27.04 3.39 1.51
CA VAL A 410 -27.17 4.25 0.32
C VAL A 410 -28.65 4.49 -0.03
N LEU A 411 -29.51 3.47 0.14
CA LEU A 411 -30.95 3.62 -0.10
C LEU A 411 -31.63 4.54 0.92
N ILE A 412 -31.22 4.45 2.20
CA ILE A 412 -31.83 5.23 3.29
C ILE A 412 -31.34 6.68 3.28
N ALA A 413 -30.04 6.88 3.05
CA ALA A 413 -29.40 8.20 3.10
C ALA A 413 -28.40 8.35 1.94
N PRO A 414 -28.89 8.46 0.68
CA PRO A 414 -28.02 8.64 -0.46
C PRO A 414 -27.33 10.01 -0.38
N ARG A 415 -26.04 10.07 -0.65
CA ARG A 415 -25.26 11.29 -0.66
C ARG A 415 -25.52 12.08 -1.95
N ASP A 416 -25.59 13.41 -1.83
CA ASP A 416 -25.69 14.29 -3.00
C ASP A 416 -24.34 14.41 -3.72
N ILE A 417 -23.25 14.26 -2.98
CA ILE A 417 -21.89 14.29 -3.49
C ILE A 417 -21.35 12.86 -3.46
N GLY A 418 -20.90 12.36 -4.60
CA GLY A 418 -20.24 11.05 -4.70
C GLY A 418 -18.77 11.08 -4.32
N ASP A 419 -17.93 10.32 -5.03
CA ASP A 419 -16.49 10.31 -4.82
C ASP A 419 -15.89 11.67 -5.18
N THR A 420 -15.25 12.32 -4.23
CA THR A 420 -14.61 13.64 -4.42
C THR A 420 -13.43 13.62 -5.40
N ARG A 421 -12.97 12.42 -5.80
CA ARG A 421 -11.93 12.22 -6.83
C ARG A 421 -12.48 12.27 -8.26
N GLY A 422 -13.78 12.26 -8.42
CA GLY A 422 -14.46 12.35 -9.72
C GLY A 422 -15.37 13.55 -9.79
N ASP A 423 -15.18 14.42 -10.76
CA ASP A 423 -16.07 15.53 -11.02
C ASP A 423 -17.53 15.06 -11.19
N SER A 424 -18.46 15.75 -10.54
CA SER A 424 -19.90 15.56 -10.68
C SER A 424 -20.46 14.15 -10.43
N THR A 425 -19.78 13.30 -9.65
CA THR A 425 -20.36 12.00 -9.24
C THR A 425 -21.48 12.19 -8.21
N SER A 426 -22.60 11.51 -8.40
CA SER A 426 -23.75 11.56 -7.51
C SER A 426 -24.31 10.17 -7.24
N GLU A 427 -24.34 9.75 -5.97
CA GLU A 427 -24.96 8.47 -5.57
C GLU A 427 -26.45 8.46 -5.91
N LYS A 428 -27.15 9.58 -5.68
CA LYS A 428 -28.58 9.73 -6.04
C LYS A 428 -28.79 9.63 -7.54
N GLY A 429 -27.96 10.32 -8.34
CA GLY A 429 -28.03 10.28 -9.80
C GLY A 429 -27.81 8.87 -10.33
N GLN A 430 -26.82 8.17 -9.81
CA GLN A 430 -26.55 6.78 -10.20
C GLN A 430 -27.67 5.84 -9.81
N MET A 431 -28.23 5.98 -8.63
CA MET A 431 -29.38 5.19 -8.18
C MET A 431 -30.60 5.44 -9.06
N ALA A 432 -30.89 6.70 -9.37
CA ALA A 432 -32.00 7.06 -10.28
C ALA A 432 -31.80 6.46 -11.68
N TYR A 433 -30.58 6.47 -12.20
CA TYR A 433 -30.26 5.84 -13.48
C TYR A 433 -30.42 4.32 -13.46
N ILE A 434 -29.90 3.63 -12.41
CA ILE A 434 -30.03 2.18 -12.26
C ILE A 434 -31.50 1.76 -12.18
N LEU A 435 -32.29 2.46 -11.38
CA LEU A 435 -33.70 2.13 -11.18
C LEU A 435 -34.59 2.53 -12.37
N GLY A 436 -34.26 3.66 -13.01
CA GLY A 436 -35.02 4.17 -14.14
C GLY A 436 -34.72 3.45 -15.47
N GLN A 437 -33.50 2.97 -15.66
CA GLN A 437 -33.01 2.35 -16.89
C GLN A 437 -32.17 1.09 -16.64
N PRO A 438 -32.70 0.05 -15.98
CA PRO A 438 -31.91 -1.09 -15.54
C PRO A 438 -31.25 -1.88 -16.68
N LEU A 439 -31.89 -1.97 -17.85
CA LEU A 439 -31.32 -2.65 -19.02
C LEU A 439 -30.17 -1.86 -19.64
N ALA A 440 -30.29 -0.53 -19.71
CA ALA A 440 -29.19 0.34 -20.18
C ALA A 440 -27.99 0.25 -19.24
N TYR A 441 -28.24 0.25 -17.93
CA TYR A 441 -27.16 0.06 -16.94
C TYR A 441 -26.50 -1.30 -17.05
N ALA A 442 -27.27 -2.38 -17.20
CA ALA A 442 -26.73 -3.71 -17.44
C ALA A 442 -25.87 -3.77 -18.70
N TRP A 443 -26.30 -3.09 -19.78
CA TRP A 443 -25.50 -2.98 -21.01
C TRP A 443 -24.17 -2.25 -20.78
N VAL A 444 -24.16 -1.15 -20.05
CA VAL A 444 -22.93 -0.43 -19.66
C VAL A 444 -21.98 -1.34 -18.89
N LEU A 445 -22.49 -2.13 -17.92
CA LEU A 445 -21.68 -3.09 -17.17
C LEU A 445 -21.07 -4.16 -18.09
N MET A 446 -21.87 -4.70 -19.03
CA MET A 446 -21.40 -5.69 -20.00
C MET A 446 -20.30 -5.11 -20.91
N CYS A 447 -20.50 -3.88 -21.40
CA CYS A 447 -19.48 -3.21 -22.21
C CYS A 447 -18.16 -2.98 -21.46
N ASN A 448 -18.23 -2.66 -20.16
CA ASN A 448 -17.03 -2.48 -19.34
C ASN A 448 -16.34 -3.82 -18.97
N LEU A 449 -17.09 -4.93 -18.97
CA LEU A 449 -16.53 -6.25 -18.68
C LEU A 449 -15.73 -6.83 -19.86
N PHE A 450 -16.07 -6.43 -21.10
CA PHE A 450 -15.50 -6.99 -22.33
C PHE A 450 -14.65 -6.00 -23.14
N ARG A 451 -14.36 -4.83 -22.59
CA ARG A 451 -13.35 -3.89 -23.09
C ARG A 451 -11.99 -4.11 -22.40
#